data_eb13cc27f1216b5727dc9dead8099449
#
_entry.id   eb13cc27f1216b5727dc9dead8099449
#
_cell.length_a   1.000
_cell.length_b   1.000
_cell.length_c   1.000
_cell.angle_alpha   90.00
_cell.angle_beta   90.00
_cell.angle_gamma   90.00
#
_symmetry.space_group_name_H-M   'P 1'
#
loop_
_entity.id
_entity.type
_entity.pdbx_description
1 polymer ?
#
loop_
_entity_poly.entity_id
_entity_poly.type
_entity_poly.pdbx_seq_one_letter_code
_entity_poly.pdbx_strand_id
1 'polypeptide(L)'
;MNKWTKIFACAALCSGILAGCSSNDDAIKVAPLPLITASVEVVKDWEHSVGNGSDDFFTKLMPAIAYGKVFASDRDGIVAAFDQETGNKLWQVALGEEGSFFSTQSAQLSGGIATGYDKVVVGAESGMLFVLNQADGSVVWQKQVDGELLSKPLLAMNKVVSVLGNGKVIAFDLETGEQSWIYQQDVPALTLRGTSGIIENQGAAFFGMPSGKIAGVLLEDGRAIWEAIVTPAAGGNELTSIIDVDSTPIILGGTMYAVGYNGNLAAIEVRSGKVLWKRDYSAFQSLTINGFNLYLTTADGHVFAIDRRSGLEVWSQMGLENRGLTAPAIFGDSVAVVDFEGYLHLLAQDTGEFVGQIEIDDDGHIAAPLSVDGRLYLQSKDGLLTALSIK
;
A
#
# COMPACT_ATOMS: atom_id res chain seq x y z
N MET A 1 56.89 -47.92 0.77
CA MET A 1 55.90 -46.95 1.24
C MET A 1 54.53 -47.45 0.79
N ASN A 2 53.74 -47.95 1.73
CA ASN A 2 52.53 -48.73 1.50
C ASN A 2 51.38 -47.86 0.95
N LYS A 3 50.63 -48.42 -0.01
CA LYS A 3 49.43 -47.80 -0.61
C LYS A 3 48.40 -47.27 0.41
N TRP A 4 48.41 -47.78 1.62
CA TRP A 4 47.52 -47.36 2.71
C TRP A 4 47.88 -45.99 3.35
N THR A 5 49.15 -45.60 3.33
CA THR A 5 49.58 -44.30 3.84
C THR A 5 49.18 -43.12 2.93
N LYS A 6 48.96 -43.38 1.63
CA LYS A 6 48.52 -42.35 0.69
C LYS A 6 47.00 -42.08 0.79
N ILE A 7 46.20 -43.10 1.19
CA ILE A 7 44.74 -42.98 1.34
C ILE A 7 44.41 -42.19 2.60
N PHE A 8 45.17 -42.37 3.69
CA PHE A 8 44.97 -41.59 4.91
C PHE A 8 45.42 -40.12 4.79
N ALA A 9 46.39 -39.81 3.97
CA ALA A 9 46.81 -38.43 3.70
C ALA A 9 45.80 -37.66 2.85
N CYS A 10 45.11 -38.29 1.87
CA CYS A 10 44.06 -37.65 1.12
C CYS A 10 42.74 -37.45 1.92
N ALA A 11 42.42 -38.38 2.82
CA ALA A 11 41.23 -38.23 3.68
C ALA A 11 41.39 -37.12 4.73
N ALA A 12 42.59 -36.86 5.20
CA ALA A 12 42.87 -35.78 6.14
C ALA A 12 42.91 -34.40 5.49
N LEU A 13 43.18 -34.29 4.16
CA LEU A 13 43.15 -33.02 3.43
C LEU A 13 41.72 -32.61 3.01
N CYS A 14 40.81 -33.58 2.83
CA CYS A 14 39.41 -33.28 2.48
C CYS A 14 38.56 -32.86 3.69
N SER A 15 38.97 -33.15 4.91
CA SER A 15 38.21 -32.76 6.13
C SER A 15 38.49 -31.33 6.57
N GLY A 16 39.47 -30.63 6.01
CA GLY A 16 39.82 -29.25 6.35
C GLY A 16 39.13 -28.14 5.57
N ILE A 17 38.34 -28.49 4.53
CA ILE A 17 37.72 -27.48 3.64
C ILE A 17 36.25 -27.21 3.96
N LEU A 18 35.64 -27.91 4.93
CA LEU A 18 34.25 -27.75 5.31
C LEU A 18 34.03 -26.79 6.52
N ALA A 19 35.08 -26.15 7.03
CA ALA A 19 34.95 -25.03 7.96
C ALA A 19 34.91 -23.68 7.19
N GLY A 20 34.08 -23.59 6.18
CA GLY A 20 33.64 -22.33 5.62
C GLY A 20 32.71 -21.68 6.63
N CYS A 21 33.19 -20.69 7.34
CA CYS A 21 32.38 -19.81 8.17
C CYS A 21 31.23 -19.24 7.32
N SER A 22 30.01 -19.71 7.52
CA SER A 22 28.87 -18.85 7.25
C SER A 22 28.84 -17.82 8.37
N SER A 23 29.50 -16.69 8.17
CA SER A 23 29.22 -15.53 8.97
C SER A 23 27.82 -15.05 8.58
N ASN A 24 26.84 -15.30 9.42
CA ASN A 24 25.50 -14.68 9.33
C ASN A 24 25.54 -13.16 9.66
N ASP A 25 26.71 -12.51 9.52
CA ASP A 25 26.88 -11.10 9.86
C ASP A 25 26.18 -10.15 8.86
N ASP A 26 25.82 -10.65 7.67
CA ASP A 26 25.11 -9.88 6.64
C ASP A 26 23.58 -10.09 6.66
N ALA A 27 23.07 -10.89 7.59
CA ALA A 27 21.62 -11.08 7.70
C ALA A 27 20.98 -9.81 8.32
N ILE A 28 19.94 -9.28 7.65
CA ILE A 28 19.13 -8.18 8.19
C ILE A 28 18.59 -8.61 9.55
N LYS A 29 18.94 -7.86 10.60
CA LYS A 29 18.44 -8.15 11.95
C LYS A 29 17.08 -7.50 12.13
N VAL A 30 16.07 -8.34 12.36
CA VAL A 30 14.73 -7.90 12.71
C VAL A 30 14.69 -7.56 14.20
N ALA A 31 14.11 -6.42 14.55
CA ALA A 31 13.90 -6.05 15.96
C ALA A 31 13.02 -7.09 16.67
N PRO A 32 13.35 -7.48 17.91
CA PRO A 32 12.48 -8.34 18.69
C PRO A 32 11.14 -7.66 18.94
N LEU A 33 10.08 -8.48 19.10
CA LEU A 33 8.77 -7.96 19.46
C LEU A 33 8.85 -7.15 20.77
N PRO A 34 8.42 -5.87 20.79
CA PRO A 34 8.49 -5.05 21.99
C PRO A 34 7.68 -5.63 23.15
N LEU A 35 8.28 -5.68 24.33
CA LEU A 35 7.58 -6.02 25.57
C LEU A 35 6.94 -4.75 26.12
N ILE A 36 5.64 -4.64 26.01
CA ILE A 36 4.90 -3.45 26.44
C ILE A 36 3.92 -3.75 27.57
N THR A 37 3.55 -2.71 28.31
CA THR A 37 2.38 -2.73 29.19
C THR A 37 1.30 -1.93 28.49
N ALA A 38 0.32 -2.63 27.91
CA ALA A 38 -0.75 -2.00 27.16
C ALA A 38 -1.59 -1.09 28.07
N SER A 39 -1.84 0.14 27.63
CA SER A 39 -2.78 1.10 28.23
C SER A 39 -4.06 1.25 27.38
N VAL A 40 -4.02 0.74 26.14
CA VAL A 40 -5.16 0.71 25.21
C VAL A 40 -5.51 -0.75 24.95
N GLU A 41 -6.78 -1.11 25.19
CA GLU A 41 -7.32 -2.45 24.93
C GLU A 41 -7.99 -2.44 23.55
N VAL A 42 -7.54 -3.30 22.65
CA VAL A 42 -8.14 -3.51 21.33
C VAL A 42 -9.04 -4.73 21.39
N VAL A 43 -10.21 -4.64 20.80
CA VAL A 43 -11.21 -5.71 20.73
C VAL A 43 -11.47 -6.06 19.27
N LYS A 44 -11.50 -7.36 18.96
CA LYS A 44 -11.93 -7.87 17.66
C LYS A 44 -13.46 -7.92 17.64
N ASP A 45 -14.07 -7.06 16.80
CA ASP A 45 -15.53 -6.99 16.66
C ASP A 45 -16.05 -8.17 15.83
N TRP A 46 -15.41 -8.41 14.69
CA TRP A 46 -15.71 -9.53 13.80
C TRP A 46 -14.53 -9.81 12.86
N GLU A 47 -14.54 -11.01 12.27
CA GLU A 47 -13.56 -11.42 11.25
C GLU A 47 -14.19 -12.35 10.22
N HIS A 48 -13.72 -12.30 8.97
CA HIS A 48 -14.15 -13.14 7.86
C HIS A 48 -13.04 -13.39 6.86
N SER A 49 -12.97 -14.60 6.33
CA SER A 49 -12.07 -14.93 5.23
C SER A 49 -12.63 -14.41 3.89
N VAL A 50 -11.79 -13.77 3.10
CA VAL A 50 -12.05 -13.28 1.74
C VAL A 50 -11.13 -14.03 0.78
N GLY A 51 -11.62 -15.12 0.23
CA GLY A 51 -10.85 -15.98 -0.67
C GLY A 51 -9.56 -16.51 -0.04
N ASN A 52 -8.47 -16.49 -0.82
CA ASN A 52 -7.14 -16.96 -0.43
C ASN A 52 -6.14 -15.81 -0.18
N GLY A 53 -6.64 -14.55 -0.16
CA GLY A 53 -5.78 -13.40 0.06
C GLY A 53 -4.86 -13.06 -1.12
N SER A 54 -3.61 -12.72 -0.82
CA SER A 54 -2.59 -12.35 -1.80
C SER A 54 -1.37 -13.27 -1.80
N ASP A 55 -1.29 -14.26 -0.93
CA ASP A 55 -0.10 -15.07 -0.68
C ASP A 55 1.16 -14.18 -0.49
N ASP A 56 2.28 -14.59 -1.06
CA ASP A 56 3.55 -13.85 -1.05
C ASP A 56 3.62 -12.74 -2.13
N PHE A 57 2.55 -12.50 -2.88
CA PHE A 57 2.53 -11.43 -3.88
C PHE A 57 2.35 -10.07 -3.21
N PHE A 58 3.20 -9.12 -3.62
CA PHE A 58 3.03 -7.73 -3.20
C PHE A 58 1.80 -7.13 -3.89
N THR A 59 0.76 -6.86 -3.10
CA THR A 59 -0.48 -6.23 -3.56
C THR A 59 -0.87 -5.07 -2.63
N LYS A 60 -1.65 -4.13 -3.13
CA LYS A 60 -2.27 -3.06 -2.34
C LYS A 60 -3.77 -3.33 -2.12
N LEU A 61 -4.16 -4.61 -2.05
CA LEU A 61 -5.54 -5.02 -1.76
C LEU A 61 -5.89 -4.62 -0.33
N MET A 62 -6.56 -3.50 -0.20
CA MET A 62 -7.08 -3.00 1.07
C MET A 62 -8.61 -2.93 1.00
N PRO A 63 -9.30 -3.12 2.12
CA PRO A 63 -10.75 -2.99 2.14
C PRO A 63 -11.19 -1.56 1.80
N ALA A 64 -12.43 -1.41 1.36
CA ALA A 64 -13.07 -0.12 1.15
C ALA A 64 -14.39 -0.08 1.90
N ILE A 65 -14.77 1.11 2.39
CA ILE A 65 -15.99 1.28 3.17
C ILE A 65 -16.85 2.37 2.53
N ALA A 66 -18.10 2.02 2.26
CA ALA A 66 -19.13 2.95 1.84
C ALA A 66 -20.52 2.36 2.09
N TYR A 67 -21.49 3.23 2.29
CA TYR A 67 -22.92 2.86 2.39
C TYR A 67 -23.21 1.81 3.49
N GLY A 68 -22.47 1.86 4.62
CA GLY A 68 -22.59 0.89 5.71
C GLY A 68 -22.11 -0.52 5.35
N LYS A 69 -21.24 -0.65 4.34
CA LYS A 69 -20.66 -1.92 3.88
C LYS A 69 -19.14 -1.84 3.85
N VAL A 70 -18.52 -2.99 4.10
CA VAL A 70 -17.10 -3.23 3.89
C VAL A 70 -16.95 -4.09 2.64
N PHE A 71 -16.15 -3.63 1.69
CA PHE A 71 -15.80 -4.36 0.47
C PHE A 71 -14.37 -4.83 0.58
N ALA A 72 -14.14 -6.09 0.27
CA ALA A 72 -12.83 -6.69 0.26
C ALA A 72 -12.67 -7.64 -0.93
N SER A 73 -11.43 -7.89 -1.34
CA SER A 73 -11.13 -8.79 -2.46
C SER A 73 -9.86 -9.57 -2.20
N ASP A 74 -9.75 -10.74 -2.82
CA ASP A 74 -8.51 -11.50 -2.90
C ASP A 74 -7.84 -11.32 -4.26
N ARG A 75 -6.62 -11.83 -4.38
CA ARG A 75 -5.87 -11.79 -5.64
C ARG A 75 -6.47 -12.69 -6.72
N ASP A 76 -7.11 -13.79 -6.34
CA ASP A 76 -7.66 -14.77 -7.28
C ASP A 76 -8.93 -14.29 -7.99
N GLY A 77 -9.58 -13.26 -7.47
CA GLY A 77 -10.75 -12.64 -8.12
C GLY A 77 -12.01 -12.63 -7.29
N ILE A 78 -11.95 -13.08 -6.04
CA ILE A 78 -13.09 -12.93 -5.13
C ILE A 78 -13.25 -11.45 -4.77
N VAL A 79 -14.46 -10.94 -4.91
CA VAL A 79 -14.89 -9.63 -4.38
C VAL A 79 -16.13 -9.87 -3.53
N ALA A 80 -16.11 -9.39 -2.30
CA ALA A 80 -17.19 -9.58 -1.35
C ALA A 80 -17.58 -8.28 -0.65
N ALA A 81 -18.84 -8.20 -0.24
CA ALA A 81 -19.35 -7.13 0.60
C ALA A 81 -19.90 -7.71 1.90
N PHE A 82 -19.61 -7.01 2.99
CA PHE A 82 -20.05 -7.33 4.34
C PHE A 82 -20.78 -6.14 4.93
N ASP A 83 -21.73 -6.40 5.80
CA ASP A 83 -22.34 -5.37 6.64
C ASP A 83 -21.29 -4.78 7.59
N GLN A 84 -21.15 -3.47 7.62
CA GLN A 84 -20.09 -2.79 8.37
C GLN A 84 -20.18 -3.03 9.88
N GLU A 85 -21.41 -3.13 10.42
CA GLU A 85 -21.65 -3.26 11.86
C GLU A 85 -21.50 -4.70 12.34
N THR A 86 -22.07 -5.64 11.60
CA THR A 86 -22.22 -7.03 12.03
C THR A 86 -21.20 -7.98 11.41
N GLY A 87 -20.51 -7.57 10.35
CA GLY A 87 -19.63 -8.42 9.55
C GLY A 87 -20.38 -9.45 8.69
N ASN A 88 -21.72 -9.48 8.69
CA ASN A 88 -22.46 -10.45 7.89
C ASN A 88 -22.20 -10.25 6.39
N LYS A 89 -21.84 -11.34 5.71
CA LYS A 89 -21.63 -11.30 4.26
C LYS A 89 -22.93 -11.01 3.53
N LEU A 90 -22.93 -9.95 2.72
CA LEU A 90 -24.08 -9.50 1.94
C LEU A 90 -24.09 -10.14 0.56
N TRP A 91 -22.95 -10.14 -0.12
CA TRP A 91 -22.75 -10.80 -1.41
C TRP A 91 -21.28 -11.15 -1.62
N GLN A 92 -21.04 -12.04 -2.56
CA GLN A 92 -19.72 -12.43 -3.03
C GLN A 92 -19.80 -12.82 -4.50
N VAL A 93 -18.83 -12.37 -5.28
CA VAL A 93 -18.68 -12.73 -6.70
C VAL A 93 -17.25 -13.18 -6.97
N ALA A 94 -17.07 -14.00 -7.99
CA ALA A 94 -15.77 -14.37 -8.49
C ALA A 94 -15.57 -13.70 -9.86
N LEU A 95 -14.49 -12.92 -9.98
CA LEU A 95 -14.03 -12.30 -11.23
C LEU A 95 -12.94 -13.19 -11.83
N GLY A 96 -12.77 -13.14 -13.13
CA GLY A 96 -11.80 -13.93 -13.88
C GLY A 96 -12.45 -14.63 -15.06
N GLU A 97 -11.64 -15.25 -15.90
CA GLU A 97 -12.17 -16.03 -17.01
C GLU A 97 -12.60 -17.42 -16.51
N GLU A 98 -13.76 -17.89 -16.95
CA GLU A 98 -14.13 -19.29 -16.81
C GLU A 98 -13.13 -20.11 -17.63
N GLY A 99 -12.10 -20.63 -16.96
CA GLY A 99 -11.14 -21.55 -17.55
C GLY A 99 -11.80 -22.89 -17.90
N SER A 100 -11.09 -23.73 -18.64
CA SER A 100 -11.47 -25.13 -18.92
C SER A 100 -11.90 -25.84 -17.63
N PHE A 101 -12.74 -26.83 -17.74
CA PHE A 101 -13.44 -27.60 -16.69
C PHE A 101 -12.66 -27.93 -15.38
N PHE A 102 -11.38 -27.61 -15.30
CA PHE A 102 -10.47 -27.94 -14.18
C PHE A 102 -9.61 -26.79 -13.64
N SER A 103 -9.73 -25.54 -14.14
CA SER A 103 -9.00 -24.39 -13.56
C SER A 103 -9.70 -23.09 -13.84
N THR A 104 -10.10 -22.37 -12.80
CA THR A 104 -10.42 -20.94 -12.87
C THR A 104 -9.08 -20.20 -12.99
N GLN A 105 -8.89 -19.40 -14.02
CA GLN A 105 -7.69 -18.58 -14.13
C GLN A 105 -7.84 -17.40 -13.16
N SER A 106 -6.85 -17.19 -12.27
CA SER A 106 -6.84 -16.08 -11.32
C SER A 106 -7.00 -14.74 -12.05
N ALA A 107 -7.88 -13.88 -11.54
CA ALA A 107 -8.06 -12.53 -12.06
C ALA A 107 -6.85 -11.62 -11.78
N GLN A 108 -5.98 -11.99 -10.81
CA GLN A 108 -4.81 -11.24 -10.38
C GLN A 108 -5.16 -9.82 -9.90
N LEU A 109 -6.20 -9.70 -9.07
CA LEU A 109 -6.57 -8.41 -8.49
C LEU A 109 -5.44 -7.88 -7.62
N SER A 110 -5.15 -6.58 -7.69
CA SER A 110 -3.97 -6.01 -7.00
C SER A 110 -4.10 -4.57 -6.54
N GLY A 111 -4.93 -3.77 -7.19
CA GLY A 111 -4.91 -2.32 -7.06
C GLY A 111 -5.65 -1.74 -5.84
N GLY A 112 -6.33 -2.56 -5.05
CA GLY A 112 -7.25 -2.09 -4.01
C GLY A 112 -8.61 -1.66 -4.56
N ILE A 113 -9.60 -1.62 -3.67
CA ILE A 113 -10.99 -1.34 -4.04
C ILE A 113 -11.30 0.15 -3.94
N ALA A 114 -11.90 0.71 -5.01
CA ALA A 114 -12.57 2.00 -4.95
C ALA A 114 -14.09 1.81 -4.91
N THR A 115 -14.78 2.63 -4.13
CA THR A 115 -16.24 2.60 -4.05
C THR A 115 -16.82 4.00 -4.03
N GLY A 116 -17.96 4.19 -4.69
CA GLY A 116 -18.67 5.45 -4.86
C GLY A 116 -19.66 5.37 -6.02
N TYR A 117 -20.63 6.27 -6.08
CA TYR A 117 -21.64 6.33 -7.15
C TYR A 117 -22.35 4.97 -7.38
N ASP A 118 -22.65 4.25 -6.30
CA ASP A 118 -23.24 2.91 -6.34
C ASP A 118 -22.42 1.85 -7.12
N LYS A 119 -21.11 2.07 -7.24
CA LYS A 119 -20.18 1.18 -7.92
C LYS A 119 -19.06 0.72 -6.96
N VAL A 120 -18.50 -0.42 -7.29
CA VAL A 120 -17.27 -0.98 -6.76
C VAL A 120 -16.31 -1.20 -7.92
N VAL A 121 -15.10 -0.67 -7.82
CA VAL A 121 -14.09 -0.74 -8.89
C VAL A 121 -12.83 -1.36 -8.37
N VAL A 122 -12.29 -2.31 -9.12
CA VAL A 122 -11.03 -3.00 -8.80
C VAL A 122 -10.22 -3.24 -10.06
N GLY A 123 -8.89 -3.08 -9.95
CA GLY A 123 -7.94 -3.34 -11.02
C GLY A 123 -7.17 -4.63 -10.80
N ALA A 124 -6.61 -5.16 -11.89
CA ALA A 124 -5.81 -6.38 -11.92
C ALA A 124 -4.41 -6.17 -12.51
N GLU A 125 -3.46 -6.99 -12.10
CA GLU A 125 -2.10 -7.02 -12.67
C GLU A 125 -2.14 -7.37 -14.18
N SER A 126 -3.12 -8.14 -14.61
CA SER A 126 -3.36 -8.45 -16.02
C SER A 126 -3.78 -7.24 -16.87
N GLY A 127 -4.06 -6.09 -16.21
CA GLY A 127 -4.62 -4.90 -16.87
C GLY A 127 -6.14 -4.93 -17.02
N MET A 128 -6.84 -5.87 -16.41
CA MET A 128 -8.31 -5.83 -16.39
C MET A 128 -8.80 -4.84 -15.33
N LEU A 129 -9.72 -3.97 -15.72
CA LEU A 129 -10.45 -3.06 -14.85
C LEU A 129 -11.90 -3.52 -14.78
N PHE A 130 -12.38 -3.79 -13.58
CA PHE A 130 -13.75 -4.25 -13.34
C PHE A 130 -14.56 -3.16 -12.63
N VAL A 131 -15.77 -2.90 -13.10
CA VAL A 131 -16.74 -2.06 -12.43
C VAL A 131 -17.98 -2.89 -12.13
N LEU A 132 -18.31 -2.96 -10.85
CA LEU A 132 -19.38 -3.77 -10.30
C LEU A 132 -20.48 -2.89 -9.72
N ASN A 133 -21.69 -3.41 -9.67
CA ASN A 133 -22.78 -2.82 -8.92
C ASN A 133 -22.55 -3.03 -7.41
N GLN A 134 -22.61 -1.97 -6.64
CA GLN A 134 -22.40 -1.99 -5.20
C GLN A 134 -23.46 -2.82 -4.45
N ALA A 135 -24.68 -2.93 -5.00
CA ALA A 135 -25.78 -3.59 -4.32
C ALA A 135 -25.63 -5.12 -4.27
N ASP A 136 -25.14 -5.74 -5.35
CA ASP A 136 -25.14 -7.18 -5.55
C ASP A 136 -23.85 -7.77 -6.15
N GLY A 137 -22.86 -6.93 -6.49
CA GLY A 137 -21.59 -7.36 -7.09
C GLY A 137 -21.69 -7.72 -8.58
N SER A 138 -22.83 -7.54 -9.23
CA SER A 138 -22.95 -7.80 -10.68
C SER A 138 -22.02 -6.89 -11.49
N VAL A 139 -21.37 -7.45 -12.53
CA VAL A 139 -20.45 -6.69 -13.40
C VAL A 139 -21.27 -5.71 -14.25
N VAL A 140 -20.98 -4.40 -14.11
CA VAL A 140 -21.56 -3.35 -14.96
C VAL A 140 -20.81 -3.30 -16.29
N TRP A 141 -19.48 -3.25 -16.23
CA TRP A 141 -18.58 -3.38 -17.36
C TRP A 141 -17.17 -3.79 -16.90
N GLN A 142 -16.40 -4.28 -17.85
CA GLN A 142 -14.97 -4.56 -17.66
C GLN A 142 -14.20 -4.12 -18.89
N LYS A 143 -12.94 -3.72 -18.70
CA LYS A 143 -12.06 -3.23 -19.77
C LYS A 143 -10.65 -3.74 -19.60
N GLN A 144 -10.03 -4.17 -20.71
CA GLN A 144 -8.62 -4.43 -20.78
C GLN A 144 -7.89 -3.12 -21.08
N VAL A 145 -6.91 -2.76 -20.24
CA VAL A 145 -5.98 -1.65 -20.47
C VAL A 145 -4.58 -2.17 -20.77
N ASP A 146 -3.75 -1.34 -21.38
CA ASP A 146 -2.37 -1.67 -21.74
C ASP A 146 -1.42 -1.29 -20.59
N GLY A 147 -1.47 -2.03 -19.50
CA GLY A 147 -0.63 -1.87 -18.33
C GLY A 147 -1.24 -2.43 -17.05
N GLU A 148 -0.41 -2.76 -16.08
CA GLU A 148 -0.83 -3.26 -14.76
C GLU A 148 -1.58 -2.19 -13.97
N LEU A 149 -2.62 -2.59 -13.23
CA LEU A 149 -3.39 -1.74 -12.32
C LEU A 149 -3.02 -2.08 -10.89
N LEU A 150 -2.00 -1.41 -10.35
CA LEU A 150 -1.36 -1.75 -9.07
C LEU A 150 -1.77 -0.83 -7.91
N SER A 151 -2.64 0.15 -8.16
CA SER A 151 -3.14 1.06 -7.13
C SER A 151 -4.64 1.23 -7.21
N LYS A 152 -5.22 1.70 -6.10
CA LYS A 152 -6.64 1.99 -5.98
C LYS A 152 -7.07 3.01 -7.03
N PRO A 153 -8.08 2.73 -7.86
CA PRO A 153 -8.65 3.71 -8.79
C PRO A 153 -9.29 4.89 -8.06
N LEU A 154 -9.34 6.04 -8.71
CA LEU A 154 -10.14 7.19 -8.25
C LEU A 154 -11.52 7.16 -8.90
N LEU A 155 -12.57 7.37 -8.10
CA LEU A 155 -13.93 7.64 -8.56
C LEU A 155 -14.25 9.10 -8.30
N ALA A 156 -14.38 9.89 -9.35
CA ALA A 156 -14.70 11.31 -9.24
C ALA A 156 -15.33 11.85 -10.53
N MET A 157 -16.25 12.79 -10.43
CA MET A 157 -16.89 13.46 -11.59
C MET A 157 -17.42 12.46 -12.65
N ASN A 158 -18.07 11.39 -12.21
CA ASN A 158 -18.57 10.30 -13.05
C ASN A 158 -17.47 9.62 -13.89
N LYS A 159 -16.24 9.55 -13.38
CA LYS A 159 -15.09 8.91 -14.03
C LYS A 159 -14.44 7.89 -13.10
N VAL A 160 -13.89 6.85 -13.72
CA VAL A 160 -12.89 5.96 -13.13
C VAL A 160 -11.53 6.39 -13.67
N VAL A 161 -10.61 6.78 -12.79
CA VAL A 161 -9.26 7.18 -13.17
C VAL A 161 -8.26 6.23 -12.54
N SER A 162 -7.34 5.69 -13.33
CA SER A 162 -6.33 4.73 -12.88
C SER A 162 -4.94 5.10 -13.37
N VAL A 163 -3.94 4.91 -12.49
CA VAL A 163 -2.51 4.95 -12.85
C VAL A 163 -2.09 3.54 -13.24
N LEU A 164 -1.43 3.41 -14.39
CA LEU A 164 -0.92 2.14 -14.89
C LEU A 164 0.59 2.02 -14.61
N GLY A 165 1.06 0.80 -14.43
CA GLY A 165 2.48 0.52 -14.21
C GLY A 165 3.43 1.00 -15.30
N ASN A 166 2.93 1.28 -16.50
CA ASN A 166 3.68 1.87 -17.61
C ASN A 166 3.67 3.40 -17.67
N GLY A 167 3.24 4.08 -16.59
CA GLY A 167 3.23 5.55 -16.47
C GLY A 167 2.06 6.25 -17.15
N LYS A 168 1.13 5.52 -17.76
CA LYS A 168 -0.13 6.10 -18.26
C LYS A 168 -1.10 6.34 -17.12
N VAL A 169 -1.89 7.40 -17.25
CA VAL A 169 -3.09 7.61 -16.44
C VAL A 169 -4.27 7.64 -17.39
N ILE A 170 -5.24 6.79 -17.14
CA ILE A 170 -6.40 6.62 -18.02
C ILE A 170 -7.69 6.90 -17.27
N ALA A 171 -8.62 7.57 -17.95
CA ALA A 171 -9.96 7.81 -17.42
C ALA A 171 -11.02 7.19 -18.33
N PHE A 172 -12.01 6.57 -17.69
CA PHE A 172 -13.20 6.05 -18.32
C PHE A 172 -14.44 6.74 -17.75
N ASP A 173 -15.48 6.87 -18.54
CA ASP A 173 -16.81 7.16 -18.03
C ASP A 173 -17.27 6.02 -17.12
N LEU A 174 -17.75 6.34 -15.92
CA LEU A 174 -18.08 5.36 -14.89
C LEU A 174 -19.26 4.46 -15.28
N GLU A 175 -20.23 4.99 -16.02
CA GLU A 175 -21.44 4.25 -16.38
C GLU A 175 -21.25 3.41 -17.64
N THR A 176 -20.55 3.95 -18.65
CA THR A 176 -20.44 3.31 -19.98
C THR A 176 -19.15 2.55 -20.19
N GLY A 177 -18.10 2.86 -19.41
CA GLY A 177 -16.75 2.33 -19.65
C GLY A 177 -16.11 2.87 -20.92
N GLU A 178 -16.63 3.95 -21.53
CA GLU A 178 -16.00 4.62 -22.66
C GLU A 178 -14.78 5.40 -22.17
N GLN A 179 -13.67 5.31 -22.92
CA GLN A 179 -12.46 6.04 -22.58
C GLN A 179 -12.68 7.54 -22.76
N SER A 180 -12.47 8.32 -21.70
CA SER A 180 -12.60 9.77 -21.71
C SER A 180 -11.30 10.45 -22.16
N TRP A 181 -10.18 10.08 -21.54
CA TRP A 181 -8.86 10.65 -21.85
C TRP A 181 -7.72 9.74 -21.39
N ILE A 182 -6.52 9.99 -21.91
CA ILE A 182 -5.26 9.41 -21.46
C ILE A 182 -4.28 10.54 -21.21
N TYR A 183 -3.54 10.46 -20.11
CA TYR A 183 -2.36 11.24 -19.82
C TYR A 183 -1.15 10.30 -19.77
N GLN A 184 -0.05 10.64 -20.41
CA GLN A 184 1.14 9.82 -20.46
C GLN A 184 2.39 10.63 -20.18
N GLN A 185 3.31 10.04 -19.43
CA GLN A 185 4.64 10.56 -19.20
C GLN A 185 5.71 9.52 -19.48
N ASP A 186 6.94 9.99 -19.61
CA ASP A 186 8.10 9.13 -19.72
C ASP A 186 8.38 8.43 -18.37
N VAL A 187 8.60 7.13 -18.43
CA VAL A 187 8.94 6.28 -17.28
C VAL A 187 10.43 5.97 -17.31
N PRO A 188 11.17 6.11 -16.19
CA PRO A 188 12.54 5.65 -16.10
C PRO A 188 12.71 4.17 -16.46
N ALA A 189 13.92 3.78 -16.90
CA ALA A 189 14.20 2.37 -17.27
C ALA A 189 14.13 1.41 -16.07
N LEU A 190 14.34 1.92 -14.85
CA LEU A 190 14.21 1.18 -13.60
C LEU A 190 13.26 1.91 -12.66
N THR A 191 12.26 1.20 -12.18
CA THR A 191 11.25 1.66 -11.23
C THR A 191 10.97 0.57 -10.21
N LEU A 192 10.41 0.92 -9.06
CA LEU A 192 9.78 -0.07 -8.19
C LEU A 192 8.56 -0.67 -8.90
N ARG A 193 8.18 -1.89 -8.52
CA ARG A 193 6.90 -2.44 -8.92
C ARG A 193 5.81 -1.86 -8.03
N GLY A 194 5.27 -0.74 -8.43
CA GLY A 194 4.21 -0.04 -7.71
C GLY A 194 3.64 1.11 -8.54
N THR A 195 2.55 1.66 -8.09
CA THR A 195 1.98 2.91 -8.61
C THR A 195 1.36 3.68 -7.47
N SER A 196 1.39 5.01 -7.57
CA SER A 196 0.71 5.89 -6.64
C SER A 196 -0.80 5.72 -6.71
N GLY A 197 -1.48 5.82 -5.58
CA GLY A 197 -2.91 6.12 -5.60
C GLY A 197 -3.16 7.54 -6.08
N ILE A 198 -4.39 7.80 -6.49
CA ILE A 198 -4.84 9.09 -7.01
C ILE A 198 -5.72 9.78 -5.96
N ILE A 199 -5.54 11.08 -5.78
CA ILE A 199 -6.43 11.90 -4.94
C ILE A 199 -7.06 13.01 -5.78
N GLU A 200 -8.33 13.31 -5.52
CA GLU A 200 -9.07 14.39 -6.16
C GLU A 200 -9.05 15.63 -5.27
N ASN A 201 -8.90 16.80 -5.87
CA ASN A 201 -9.15 18.07 -5.22
C ASN A 201 -9.62 19.11 -6.24
N GLN A 202 -10.81 19.66 -6.03
CA GLN A 202 -11.41 20.74 -6.84
C GLN A 202 -11.42 20.49 -8.36
N GLY A 203 -11.76 19.26 -8.78
CA GLY A 203 -11.84 18.87 -10.19
C GLY A 203 -10.49 18.53 -10.84
N ALA A 204 -9.44 18.41 -10.04
CA ALA A 204 -8.14 17.93 -10.47
C ALA A 204 -7.79 16.62 -9.79
N ALA A 205 -7.09 15.74 -10.50
CA ALA A 205 -6.51 14.52 -10.00
C ALA A 205 -5.01 14.70 -9.80
N PHE A 206 -4.49 14.24 -8.65
CA PHE A 206 -3.07 14.31 -8.32
C PHE A 206 -2.54 12.93 -7.99
N PHE A 207 -1.36 12.60 -8.47
CA PHE A 207 -0.73 11.29 -8.32
C PHE A 207 0.80 11.39 -8.39
N GLY A 208 1.45 10.45 -7.72
CA GLY A 208 2.89 10.27 -7.81
C GLY A 208 3.30 9.53 -9.08
N MET A 209 4.57 9.68 -9.43
CA MET A 209 5.16 9.14 -10.65
C MET A 209 6.49 8.45 -10.41
N PRO A 210 6.84 7.46 -11.24
CA PRO A 210 8.13 6.77 -11.15
C PRO A 210 9.34 7.68 -11.38
N SER A 211 9.13 8.89 -11.89
CA SER A 211 10.18 9.88 -12.12
C SER A 211 10.51 10.77 -10.90
N GLY A 212 10.00 10.42 -9.70
CA GLY A 212 10.20 11.22 -8.49
C GLY A 212 9.36 12.49 -8.43
N LYS A 213 8.36 12.61 -9.29
CA LYS A 213 7.47 13.78 -9.37
C LYS A 213 6.07 13.47 -8.85
N ILE A 214 5.32 14.52 -8.57
CA ILE A 214 3.86 14.54 -8.50
C ILE A 214 3.35 15.30 -9.73
N ALA A 215 2.31 14.78 -10.36
CA ALA A 215 1.59 15.47 -11.42
C ALA A 215 0.15 15.78 -10.99
N GLY A 216 -0.37 16.90 -11.51
CA GLY A 216 -1.78 17.26 -11.42
C GLY A 216 -2.39 17.38 -12.81
N VAL A 217 -3.56 16.77 -13.04
CA VAL A 217 -4.32 16.85 -14.28
C VAL A 217 -5.77 17.24 -14.01
N LEU A 218 -6.40 17.91 -14.98
CA LEU A 218 -7.84 18.17 -14.90
C LEU A 218 -8.62 16.87 -15.11
N LEU A 219 -9.59 16.58 -14.26
CA LEU A 219 -10.46 15.39 -14.38
C LEU A 219 -11.34 15.45 -15.62
N GLU A 220 -11.67 16.62 -16.12
CA GLU A 220 -12.53 16.81 -17.27
C GLU A 220 -11.91 16.22 -18.55
N ASP A 221 -10.64 16.56 -18.85
CA ASP A 221 -10.00 16.29 -20.15
C ASP A 221 -8.57 15.70 -20.05
N GLY A 222 -8.05 15.45 -18.83
CA GLY A 222 -6.71 14.91 -18.63
C GLY A 222 -5.56 15.88 -18.88
N ARG A 223 -5.85 17.15 -19.09
CA ARG A 223 -4.83 18.18 -19.34
C ARG A 223 -4.01 18.45 -18.08
N ALA A 224 -2.68 18.42 -18.24
CA ALA A 224 -1.74 18.73 -17.15
C ALA A 224 -1.93 20.15 -16.63
N ILE A 225 -1.95 20.29 -15.31
CA ILE A 225 -2.00 21.56 -14.60
C ILE A 225 -0.58 21.98 -14.22
N TRP A 226 0.14 21.10 -13.54
CA TRP A 226 1.52 21.29 -13.13
C TRP A 226 2.18 19.95 -12.76
N GLU A 227 3.51 19.96 -12.69
CA GLU A 227 4.34 18.90 -12.12
C GLU A 227 5.26 19.49 -11.07
N ALA A 228 5.53 18.74 -10.00
CA ALA A 228 6.46 19.12 -8.96
C ALA A 228 7.42 17.97 -8.65
N ILE A 229 8.71 18.27 -8.50
CA ILE A 229 9.73 17.29 -8.13
C ILE A 229 9.69 17.08 -6.62
N VAL A 230 9.36 15.87 -6.18
CA VAL A 230 9.44 15.42 -4.79
C VAL A 230 10.87 14.93 -4.53
N THR A 231 11.31 13.94 -5.26
CA THR A 231 12.65 13.35 -5.15
C THR A 231 13.43 13.68 -6.42
N PRO A 232 14.54 14.44 -6.35
CA PRO A 232 15.39 14.65 -7.50
C PRO A 232 16.18 13.37 -7.82
N ALA A 233 16.43 13.09 -9.10
CA ALA A 233 17.31 12.00 -9.49
C ALA A 233 18.72 12.21 -8.90
N ALA A 234 19.18 11.25 -8.11
CA ALA A 234 20.52 11.23 -7.57
C ALA A 234 21.42 10.43 -8.52
N GLY A 235 22.46 11.08 -9.08
CA GLY A 235 23.44 10.39 -9.93
C GLY A 235 24.39 9.54 -9.08
N GLY A 236 24.66 8.29 -9.49
CA GLY A 236 25.62 7.44 -8.80
C GLY A 236 25.66 6.02 -9.34
N ASN A 237 24.57 5.32 -9.24
CA ASN A 237 24.37 3.99 -9.81
C ASN A 237 22.88 3.73 -10.11
N GLU A 238 22.57 2.66 -10.80
CA GLU A 238 21.21 2.34 -11.22
C GLU A 238 20.23 2.19 -10.03
N LEU A 239 20.66 1.62 -8.91
CA LEU A 239 19.82 1.40 -7.73
C LEU A 239 19.49 2.72 -7.01
N THR A 240 20.43 3.67 -6.94
CA THR A 240 20.18 4.99 -6.34
C THR A 240 19.37 5.91 -7.26
N SER A 241 19.12 5.49 -8.51
CA SER A 241 18.27 6.21 -9.46
C SER A 241 16.78 5.86 -9.34
N ILE A 242 16.42 4.83 -8.56
CA ILE A 242 15.02 4.50 -8.25
C ILE A 242 14.51 5.53 -7.24
N ILE A 243 13.60 6.39 -7.68
CA ILE A 243 13.12 7.57 -6.92
C ILE A 243 11.60 7.69 -6.93
N ASP A 244 10.93 6.57 -7.05
CA ASP A 244 9.48 6.48 -7.29
C ASP A 244 8.68 7.18 -6.18
N VAL A 245 7.60 7.87 -6.55
CA VAL A 245 6.58 8.38 -5.65
C VAL A 245 5.37 7.45 -5.73
N ASP A 246 5.43 6.32 -5.05
CA ASP A 246 4.37 5.29 -5.04
C ASP A 246 3.36 5.51 -3.92
N SER A 247 3.67 6.39 -2.97
CA SER A 247 2.74 6.79 -1.92
C SER A 247 1.56 7.57 -2.50
N THR A 248 0.37 7.31 -1.97
CA THR A 248 -0.78 8.16 -2.27
C THR A 248 -0.59 9.53 -1.62
N PRO A 249 -0.65 10.65 -2.37
CA PRO A 249 -0.57 11.98 -1.78
C PRO A 249 -1.72 12.25 -0.84
N ILE A 250 -1.51 13.13 0.15
CA ILE A 250 -2.57 13.63 1.04
C ILE A 250 -2.70 15.13 0.90
N ILE A 251 -3.93 15.64 0.86
CA ILE A 251 -4.20 17.09 0.79
C ILE A 251 -4.92 17.54 2.04
N LEU A 252 -4.41 18.58 2.69
CA LEU A 252 -5.07 19.25 3.80
C LEU A 252 -4.80 20.76 3.76
N GLY A 253 -5.85 21.56 3.79
CA GLY A 253 -5.76 23.02 3.86
C GLY A 253 -5.00 23.66 2.69
N GLY A 254 -5.13 23.11 1.46
CA GLY A 254 -4.47 23.62 0.26
C GLY A 254 -2.99 23.21 0.12
N THR A 255 -2.49 22.40 1.04
CA THR A 255 -1.14 21.81 0.99
C THR A 255 -1.26 20.31 0.73
N MET A 256 -0.49 19.82 -0.22
CA MET A 256 -0.31 18.41 -0.54
C MET A 256 0.98 17.91 0.11
N TYR A 257 0.94 16.70 0.67
CA TYR A 257 2.10 16.02 1.23
C TYR A 257 2.31 14.72 0.46
N ALA A 258 3.55 14.46 0.08
CA ALA A 258 3.94 13.25 -0.64
C ALA A 258 5.36 12.85 -0.25
N VAL A 259 5.61 11.54 -0.26
CA VAL A 259 6.92 10.96 0.03
C VAL A 259 7.33 10.02 -1.10
N GLY A 260 8.61 10.02 -1.44
CA GLY A 260 9.18 9.12 -2.44
C GLY A 260 10.16 8.12 -1.83
N TYR A 261 10.37 7.04 -2.54
CA TYR A 261 11.40 6.06 -2.23
C TYR A 261 12.79 6.66 -2.54
N ASN A 262 13.82 6.33 -1.74
CA ASN A 262 15.17 6.93 -1.79
C ASN A 262 15.17 8.46 -1.83
N GLY A 263 14.19 9.10 -1.20
CA GLY A 263 13.96 10.48 -1.49
C GLY A 263 13.52 11.36 -0.35
N ASN A 264 12.51 12.12 -0.63
CA ASN A 264 12.06 13.20 0.23
C ASN A 264 10.57 13.07 0.56
N LEU A 265 10.23 13.52 1.77
CA LEU A 265 8.90 14.00 2.10
C LEU A 265 8.83 15.47 1.68
N ALA A 266 7.81 15.85 0.94
CA ALA A 266 7.60 17.21 0.46
C ALA A 266 6.20 17.74 0.82
N ALA A 267 6.13 19.04 1.13
CA ALA A 267 4.89 19.80 1.15
C ALA A 267 4.82 20.68 -0.09
N ILE A 268 3.70 20.63 -0.79
CA ILE A 268 3.49 21.27 -2.10
C ILE A 268 2.19 22.09 -2.03
N GLU A 269 2.22 23.33 -2.49
CA GLU A 269 1.02 24.13 -2.65
C GLU A 269 0.17 23.57 -3.80
N VAL A 270 -1.05 23.09 -3.50
CA VAL A 270 -1.90 22.39 -4.48
C VAL A 270 -2.21 23.26 -5.70
N ARG A 271 -2.42 24.55 -5.49
CA ARG A 271 -2.81 25.49 -6.56
C ARG A 271 -1.73 25.69 -7.61
N SER A 272 -0.46 25.75 -7.21
CA SER A 272 0.65 26.15 -8.09
C SER A 272 1.68 25.06 -8.36
N GLY A 273 1.65 23.95 -7.59
CA GLY A 273 2.71 22.94 -7.62
C GLY A 273 4.02 23.41 -6.96
N LYS A 274 4.02 24.57 -6.29
CA LYS A 274 5.21 25.09 -5.61
C LYS A 274 5.56 24.24 -4.38
N VAL A 275 6.78 23.74 -4.34
CA VAL A 275 7.30 23.05 -3.16
C VAL A 275 7.53 24.07 -2.04
N LEU A 276 6.88 23.87 -0.90
CA LEU A 276 6.98 24.72 0.28
C LEU A 276 8.17 24.34 1.15
N TRP A 277 8.35 23.03 1.38
CA TRP A 277 9.50 22.47 2.07
C TRP A 277 9.73 21.02 1.64
N LYS A 278 10.94 20.52 1.86
CA LYS A 278 11.34 19.10 1.71
C LYS A 278 12.15 18.65 2.90
N ARG A 279 12.08 17.33 3.21
CA ARG A 279 12.88 16.66 4.25
C ARG A 279 13.28 15.28 3.74
N ASP A 280 14.42 14.80 4.20
CA ASP A 280 14.98 13.51 3.82
C ASP A 280 14.25 12.39 4.60
N TYR A 281 13.28 11.77 3.96
CA TYR A 281 12.60 10.55 4.42
C TYR A 281 12.38 9.66 3.22
N SER A 282 12.76 8.37 3.37
CA SER A 282 12.53 7.36 2.32
C SER A 282 11.37 6.47 2.74
N ALA A 283 10.27 6.54 1.98
CA ALA A 283 9.14 5.67 2.20
C ALA A 283 8.41 5.38 0.87
N PHE A 284 7.87 4.17 0.75
CA PHE A 284 6.99 3.75 -0.35
C PHE A 284 5.54 3.59 0.13
N GLN A 285 5.34 3.51 1.44
CA GLN A 285 4.02 3.45 2.05
C GLN A 285 3.36 4.83 2.06
N SER A 286 2.03 4.83 2.09
CA SER A 286 1.26 6.07 2.16
C SER A 286 1.39 6.73 3.53
N LEU A 287 1.22 8.05 3.55
CA LEU A 287 1.18 8.85 4.78
C LEU A 287 -0.20 8.79 5.43
N THR A 288 -0.25 9.12 6.71
CA THR A 288 -1.51 9.54 7.35
C THR A 288 -1.34 10.89 8.05
N ILE A 289 -2.44 11.58 8.31
CA ILE A 289 -2.42 12.92 8.89
C ILE A 289 -3.47 13.03 10.00
N ASN A 290 -3.09 13.59 11.13
CA ASN A 290 -4.03 14.02 12.16
C ASN A 290 -3.58 15.35 12.79
N GLY A 291 -4.47 16.32 12.82
CA GLY A 291 -4.18 17.64 13.37
C GLY A 291 -3.01 18.33 12.66
N PHE A 292 -1.91 18.54 13.38
CA PHE A 292 -0.70 19.16 12.88
C PHE A 292 0.40 18.17 12.49
N ASN A 293 0.19 16.86 12.71
CA ASN A 293 1.19 15.84 12.47
C ASN A 293 0.89 15.03 11.21
N LEU A 294 1.93 14.77 10.45
CA LEU A 294 2.02 13.70 9.45
C LEU A 294 2.66 12.51 10.13
N TYR A 295 2.18 11.33 9.82
CA TYR A 295 2.79 10.06 10.25
C TYR A 295 3.20 9.27 9.03
N LEU A 296 4.38 8.68 9.08
CA LEU A 296 4.92 7.82 8.03
C LEU A 296 5.71 6.65 8.62
N THR A 297 5.76 5.55 7.88
CA THR A 297 6.65 4.41 8.11
C THR A 297 7.72 4.37 7.02
N THR A 298 8.96 4.17 7.41
CA THR A 298 10.07 4.01 6.48
C THR A 298 10.29 2.54 6.13
N ALA A 299 11.05 2.29 5.07
CA ALA A 299 11.30 0.93 4.57
C ALA A 299 12.06 0.05 5.58
N ASP A 300 12.84 0.67 6.46
CA ASP A 300 13.58 0.03 7.55
C ASP A 300 12.77 -0.15 8.85
N GLY A 301 11.46 0.17 8.82
CA GLY A 301 10.53 -0.12 9.91
C GLY A 301 10.52 0.92 11.03
N HIS A 302 10.91 2.14 10.74
CA HIS A 302 10.79 3.26 11.68
C HIS A 302 9.49 4.01 11.46
N VAL A 303 8.89 4.51 12.57
CA VAL A 303 7.67 5.33 12.51
C VAL A 303 8.01 6.75 12.94
N PHE A 304 7.57 7.73 12.16
CA PHE A 304 7.83 9.15 12.43
C PHE A 304 6.54 9.94 12.54
N ALA A 305 6.53 10.89 13.49
CA ALA A 305 5.59 12.00 13.48
C ALA A 305 6.30 13.30 13.11
N ILE A 306 5.74 14.05 12.18
CA ILE A 306 6.37 15.22 11.58
C ILE A 306 5.37 16.38 11.60
N ASP A 307 5.75 17.54 12.14
CA ASP A 307 4.94 18.76 12.05
C ASP A 307 4.77 19.16 10.58
N ARG A 308 3.53 19.11 10.09
CA ARG A 308 3.21 19.31 8.67
C ARG A 308 3.47 20.72 8.14
N ARG A 309 3.66 21.72 9.00
CA ARG A 309 3.88 23.12 8.62
C ARG A 309 5.38 23.39 8.37
N SER A 310 6.23 22.75 9.16
CA SER A 310 7.68 22.94 9.14
C SER A 310 8.46 21.77 8.52
N GLY A 311 7.85 20.58 8.52
CA GLY A 311 8.52 19.32 8.17
C GLY A 311 9.52 18.86 9.25
N LEU A 312 9.47 19.41 10.45
CA LEU A 312 10.36 19.00 11.56
C LEU A 312 9.77 17.78 12.27
N GLU A 313 10.67 16.88 12.66
CA GLU A 313 10.33 15.71 13.46
C GLU A 313 9.75 16.15 14.82
N VAL A 314 8.66 15.52 15.20
CA VAL A 314 8.05 15.65 16.53
C VAL A 314 8.54 14.51 17.42
N TRP A 315 8.46 13.29 16.90
CA TRP A 315 9.01 12.09 17.53
C TRP A 315 9.32 11.02 16.47
N SER A 316 10.13 10.05 16.86
CA SER A 316 10.41 8.84 16.09
C SER A 316 10.40 7.60 16.98
N GLN A 317 9.91 6.48 16.43
CA GLN A 317 9.89 5.16 17.07
C GLN A 317 10.70 4.18 16.23
N MET A 318 11.81 3.68 16.81
CA MET A 318 12.77 2.79 16.14
C MET A 318 12.64 1.32 16.60
N GLY A 319 11.78 1.03 17.57
CA GLY A 319 11.65 -0.30 18.18
C GLY A 319 11.05 -1.38 17.28
N LEU A 320 10.67 -1.04 16.04
CA LEU A 320 10.12 -1.95 15.04
C LEU A 320 11.03 -2.11 13.82
N GLU A 321 12.34 -1.85 13.98
CA GLU A 321 13.32 -1.91 12.89
C GLU A 321 13.27 -3.25 12.15
N ASN A 322 13.17 -3.19 10.81
CA ASN A 322 13.08 -4.31 9.88
C ASN A 322 11.87 -5.24 10.08
N ARG A 323 10.81 -4.78 10.75
CA ARG A 323 9.58 -5.57 10.91
C ARG A 323 8.57 -5.39 9.78
N GLY A 324 8.93 -4.78 8.64
CA GLY A 324 8.11 -4.70 7.43
C GLY A 324 6.74 -4.05 7.68
N LEU A 325 6.73 -2.84 8.23
CA LEU A 325 5.52 -2.15 8.65
C LEU A 325 4.62 -1.75 7.49
N THR A 326 3.31 -1.80 7.71
CA THR A 326 2.31 -1.18 6.84
C THR A 326 2.38 0.35 6.90
N ALA A 327 1.65 1.03 6.03
CA ALA A 327 1.36 2.45 6.21
C ALA A 327 0.66 2.68 7.57
N PRO A 328 0.87 3.84 8.23
CA PRO A 328 0.22 4.16 9.49
C PRO A 328 -1.25 4.55 9.27
N ALA A 329 -2.10 4.25 10.25
CA ALA A 329 -3.49 4.72 10.32
C ALA A 329 -3.76 5.37 11.67
N ILE A 330 -4.74 6.27 11.74
CA ILE A 330 -5.18 6.84 13.01
C ILE A 330 -6.27 5.94 13.59
N PHE A 331 -6.08 5.49 14.82
CA PHE A 331 -7.05 4.66 15.53
C PHE A 331 -7.25 5.17 16.95
N GLY A 332 -8.36 5.86 17.17
CA GLY A 332 -8.58 6.63 18.39
C GLY A 332 -7.49 7.70 18.58
N ASP A 333 -6.87 7.71 19.77
CA ASP A 333 -5.75 8.60 20.10
C ASP A 333 -4.38 8.00 19.75
N SER A 334 -4.35 6.92 18.94
CA SER A 334 -3.14 6.19 18.59
C SER A 334 -2.84 6.25 17.09
N VAL A 335 -1.58 6.02 16.77
CA VAL A 335 -1.10 5.66 15.43
C VAL A 335 -0.97 4.14 15.38
N ALA A 336 -1.68 3.50 14.46
CA ALA A 336 -1.71 2.07 14.26
C ALA A 336 -0.81 1.68 13.09
N VAL A 337 0.07 0.69 13.29
CA VAL A 337 0.87 0.03 12.24
C VAL A 337 0.81 -1.47 12.46
N VAL A 338 0.86 -2.25 11.39
CA VAL A 338 0.89 -3.72 11.47
C VAL A 338 2.21 -4.20 10.86
N ASP A 339 2.77 -5.24 11.44
CA ASP A 339 4.03 -5.82 10.99
C ASP A 339 3.86 -7.12 10.18
N PHE A 340 4.97 -7.66 9.68
CA PHE A 340 4.99 -8.85 8.83
C PHE A 340 4.65 -10.15 9.59
N GLU A 341 4.70 -10.14 10.94
CA GLU A 341 4.27 -11.26 11.79
C GLU A 341 2.80 -11.13 12.23
N GLY A 342 2.07 -10.11 11.74
CA GLY A 342 0.65 -9.92 12.03
C GLY A 342 0.33 -9.20 13.34
N TYR A 343 1.32 -8.58 13.99
CA TYR A 343 1.08 -7.77 15.17
C TYR A 343 0.65 -6.36 14.81
N LEU A 344 -0.49 -5.93 15.35
CA LEU A 344 -0.91 -4.54 15.39
C LEU A 344 -0.22 -3.84 16.55
N HIS A 345 0.52 -2.79 16.28
CA HIS A 345 1.15 -1.90 17.26
C HIS A 345 0.42 -0.58 17.30
N LEU A 346 0.10 -0.10 18.49
CA LEU A 346 -0.48 1.21 18.75
C LEU A 346 0.55 2.10 19.42
N LEU A 347 0.80 3.26 18.83
CA LEU A 347 1.73 4.28 19.32
C LEU A 347 0.93 5.52 19.74
N ALA A 348 1.25 6.12 20.88
CA ALA A 348 0.66 7.39 21.29
C ALA A 348 0.96 8.49 20.26
N GLN A 349 -0.04 9.24 19.85
CA GLN A 349 0.11 10.25 18.79
C GLN A 349 1.04 11.40 19.15
N ASP A 350 1.20 11.69 20.43
CA ASP A 350 2.00 12.80 20.96
C ASP A 350 3.45 12.43 21.29
N THR A 351 3.72 11.16 21.64
CA THR A 351 5.05 10.73 22.11
C THR A 351 5.70 9.63 21.29
N GLY A 352 4.90 8.84 20.52
CA GLY A 352 5.38 7.66 19.81
C GLY A 352 5.65 6.46 20.70
N GLU A 353 5.29 6.52 21.99
CA GLU A 353 5.42 5.38 22.89
C GLU A 353 4.40 4.28 22.57
N PHE A 354 4.77 3.02 22.78
CA PHE A 354 3.86 1.91 22.63
C PHE A 354 2.77 1.94 23.70
N VAL A 355 1.51 2.01 23.28
CA VAL A 355 0.33 2.06 24.16
C VAL A 355 -0.56 0.82 24.03
N GLY A 356 -0.39 0.05 22.96
CA GLY A 356 -1.14 -1.19 22.71
C GLY A 356 -0.43 -2.10 21.73
N GLN A 357 -0.71 -3.40 21.83
CA GLN A 357 -0.19 -4.43 20.94
C GLN A 357 -1.13 -5.63 20.99
N ILE A 358 -1.46 -6.17 19.83
CA ILE A 358 -2.28 -7.39 19.71
C ILE A 358 -1.86 -8.15 18.46
N GLU A 359 -1.80 -9.48 18.55
CA GLU A 359 -1.66 -10.37 17.42
C GLU A 359 -3.01 -10.52 16.70
N ILE A 360 -3.05 -10.22 15.43
CA ILE A 360 -4.26 -10.28 14.58
C ILE A 360 -4.34 -11.63 13.88
N ASP A 361 -3.23 -12.01 13.25
CA ASP A 361 -3.01 -13.29 12.57
C ASP A 361 -1.50 -13.60 12.55
N ASP A 362 -1.08 -14.71 11.93
CA ASP A 362 0.30 -15.15 11.80
C ASP A 362 0.86 -15.02 10.38
N ASP A 363 0.06 -14.58 9.40
CA ASP A 363 0.48 -14.43 7.99
C ASP A 363 0.96 -13.01 7.65
N GLY A 364 0.70 -12.05 8.52
CA GLY A 364 1.13 -10.66 8.39
C GLY A 364 0.33 -9.84 7.39
N HIS A 365 0.65 -8.55 7.33
CA HIS A 365 -0.08 -7.56 6.53
C HIS A 365 0.86 -6.78 5.63
N ILE A 366 0.38 -6.44 4.42
CA ILE A 366 1.06 -5.54 3.49
C ILE A 366 0.19 -4.29 3.28
N ALA A 367 -1.13 -4.47 3.19
CA ALA A 367 -2.07 -3.40 2.97
C ALA A 367 -2.19 -2.47 4.19
N ALA A 368 -2.37 -1.18 3.92
CA ALA A 368 -2.58 -0.19 4.98
C ALA A 368 -3.85 -0.50 5.79
N PRO A 369 -3.82 -0.33 7.11
CA PRO A 369 -5.03 -0.33 7.92
C PRO A 369 -5.99 0.79 7.48
N LEU A 370 -7.29 0.52 7.49
CA LEU A 370 -8.31 1.50 7.17
C LEU A 370 -9.11 1.86 8.42
N SER A 371 -9.01 3.11 8.86
CA SER A 371 -9.75 3.61 10.01
C SER A 371 -10.98 4.40 9.56
N VAL A 372 -12.17 3.95 9.98
CA VAL A 372 -13.45 4.61 9.66
C VAL A 372 -14.41 4.43 10.85
N ASP A 373 -15.09 5.51 11.25
CA ASP A 373 -16.12 5.51 12.29
C ASP A 373 -15.68 4.90 13.63
N GLY A 374 -14.40 5.12 14.01
CA GLY A 374 -13.83 4.60 15.26
C GLY A 374 -13.45 3.13 15.22
N ARG A 375 -13.57 2.47 14.08
CA ARG A 375 -13.09 1.10 13.83
C ARG A 375 -11.87 1.08 12.93
N LEU A 376 -11.04 0.07 13.12
CA LEU A 376 -9.90 -0.24 12.26
C LEU A 376 -10.18 -1.53 11.51
N TYR A 377 -10.03 -1.48 10.19
CA TYR A 377 -10.21 -2.64 9.31
C TYR A 377 -8.87 -3.04 8.73
N LEU A 378 -8.58 -4.33 8.81
CA LEU A 378 -7.34 -4.95 8.35
C LEU A 378 -7.66 -6.09 7.40
N GLN A 379 -6.81 -6.31 6.43
CA GLN A 379 -6.84 -7.51 5.59
C GLN A 379 -5.44 -8.09 5.54
N SER A 380 -5.30 -9.35 5.98
CA SER A 380 -4.04 -10.09 6.00
C SER A 380 -3.70 -10.68 4.63
N LYS A 381 -2.51 -11.22 4.49
CA LYS A 381 -2.05 -11.86 3.25
C LYS A 381 -2.84 -13.11 2.89
N ASP A 382 -3.29 -13.87 3.89
CA ASP A 382 -4.15 -15.05 3.70
C ASP A 382 -5.62 -14.70 3.43
N GLY A 383 -5.98 -13.40 3.45
CA GLY A 383 -7.32 -12.90 3.15
C GLY A 383 -8.22 -12.76 4.36
N LEU A 384 -7.71 -12.85 5.59
CA LEU A 384 -8.52 -12.58 6.78
C LEU A 384 -8.84 -11.09 6.87
N LEU A 385 -10.11 -10.74 6.75
CA LEU A 385 -10.65 -9.40 6.95
C LEU A 385 -11.11 -9.27 8.40
N THR A 386 -10.52 -8.35 9.14
CA THR A 386 -10.79 -8.14 10.57
C THR A 386 -11.24 -6.71 10.84
N ALA A 387 -12.27 -6.55 11.66
CA ALA A 387 -12.70 -5.27 12.22
C ALA A 387 -12.39 -5.19 13.70
N LEU A 388 -11.76 -4.10 14.12
CA LEU A 388 -11.29 -3.85 15.47
C LEU A 388 -11.88 -2.55 16.02
N SER A 389 -12.12 -2.52 17.33
CA SER A 389 -12.46 -1.32 18.08
C SER A 389 -11.57 -1.15 19.32
N ILE A 390 -11.52 0.06 19.85
CA ILE A 390 -10.90 0.37 21.14
C ILE A 390 -11.99 0.36 22.20
N LYS A 391 -11.69 -0.32 23.33
CA LYS A 391 -12.61 -0.45 24.45
C LYS A 391 -12.44 0.67 25.47
#